data_80a49518c6b6303b63df1c61586a61b1
#
_entry.id   80a49518c6b6303b63df1c61586a61b1
#
_cell.length_a   1.000
_cell.length_b   1.000
_cell.length_c   1.000
_cell.angle_alpha   90.00
_cell.angle_beta   90.00
_cell.angle_gamma   90.00
#
_symmetry.space_group_name_H-M   'P 1'
#
loop_
_entity.id
_entity.type
_entity.pdbx_description
1 polymer ?
#
loop_
_entity_poly.entity_id
_entity_poly.type
_entity_poly.pdbx_seq_one_letter_code
_entity_poly.pdbx_strand_id
1 'polypeptide(L)'
;MRTNLIFFLFIIIISCSPKVNLELDIENLKKDGISILQSKNLKFDHSEVYKISQLATYPVIKNKNWTNPNFNSSTPIPNIELDINFSISKTNNFFKDVKNNFYRKEILSIDKNTIFVDDQSTLFVINEDFKLLNRFKIHNLDKNKGYPLKFSLAWKNNILFISDNLGSILAYDLNFFKIIWRNDLEVPFLSNLALSEKSIFVSNSNGKVYSFDILTGKQNWSFETGTQTAKSHKAYRMSVVNNKLLFSNDFGKITCIDLAKEVLLWSH
;
A
#
# COMPACT_ATOMS: atom_id res chain seq x y z
N MET A 1 1.03 65.04 -18.25
CA MET A 1 0.95 63.55 -18.30
C MET A 1 2.15 62.82 -17.68
N ARG A 2 3.23 63.45 -17.29
CA ARG A 2 4.42 62.76 -16.67
C ARG A 2 4.37 62.64 -15.14
N THR A 3 3.58 63.44 -14.44
CA THR A 3 3.50 63.46 -12.99
C THR A 3 2.60 62.32 -12.41
N ASN A 4 1.61 61.87 -13.14
CA ASN A 4 0.71 60.79 -12.67
C ASN A 4 1.35 59.38 -12.79
N LEU A 5 2.37 59.21 -13.60
CA LEU A 5 3.07 57.91 -13.75
C LEU A 5 3.99 57.64 -12.57
N ILE A 6 4.56 58.68 -11.96
CA ILE A 6 5.46 58.56 -10.77
C ILE A 6 4.65 58.20 -9.54
N PHE A 7 3.43 58.71 -9.43
CA PHE A 7 2.57 58.41 -8.29
C PHE A 7 2.06 56.94 -8.27
N PHE A 8 1.86 56.40 -9.48
CA PHE A 8 1.48 54.98 -9.65
C PHE A 8 2.62 54.03 -9.35
N LEU A 9 3.86 54.43 -9.60
CA LEU A 9 5.03 53.61 -9.29
C LEU A 9 5.33 53.53 -7.79
N PHE A 10 4.93 54.58 -7.03
CA PHE A 10 5.14 54.59 -5.56
C PHE A 10 4.14 53.74 -4.79
N ILE A 11 2.96 53.43 -5.35
CA ILE A 11 1.95 52.59 -4.71
C ILE A 11 2.35 51.10 -4.77
N ILE A 12 3.15 50.69 -5.75
CA ILE A 12 3.60 49.28 -5.91
C ILE A 12 4.68 48.90 -4.90
N ILE A 13 5.37 49.87 -4.30
CA ILE A 13 6.49 49.60 -3.37
C ILE A 13 6.01 49.43 -1.90
N ILE A 14 4.75 49.76 -1.58
CA ILE A 14 4.22 49.66 -0.22
C ILE A 14 3.51 48.31 0.06
N SER A 15 3.56 47.38 -0.89
CA SER A 15 3.12 46.00 -0.60
C SER A 15 4.22 45.22 0.13
N CYS A 16 4.66 45.74 1.29
CA CYS A 16 5.33 44.94 2.28
C CYS A 16 4.27 44.05 2.92
N SER A 17 4.15 42.82 2.48
CA SER A 17 3.42 41.83 3.26
C SER A 17 4.10 41.73 4.64
N PRO A 18 3.38 41.82 5.75
CA PRO A 18 3.98 41.65 7.05
C PRO A 18 4.64 40.28 7.09
N LYS A 19 5.93 40.24 7.41
CA LYS A 19 6.58 39.00 7.76
C LYS A 19 5.82 38.46 8.99
N VAL A 20 4.95 37.51 8.77
CA VAL A 20 4.34 36.74 9.86
C VAL A 20 5.51 36.07 10.58
N ASN A 21 5.74 36.47 11.81
CA ASN A 21 6.78 35.90 12.65
C ASN A 21 6.25 34.53 13.10
N LEU A 22 6.47 33.51 12.28
CA LEU A 22 6.01 32.14 12.51
C LEU A 22 6.42 31.60 13.89
N GLU A 23 7.55 32.07 14.44
CA GLU A 23 8.02 31.68 15.77
C GLU A 23 7.13 32.22 16.90
N LEU A 24 6.63 33.44 16.77
CA LEU A 24 5.72 34.05 17.77
C LEU A 24 4.33 33.40 17.77
N ASP A 25 3.86 33.01 16.57
CA ASP A 25 2.58 32.29 16.45
C ASP A 25 2.66 30.86 17.00
N ILE A 26 3.80 30.19 16.84
CA ILE A 26 4.00 28.84 17.42
C ILE A 26 4.08 28.87 18.94
N GLU A 27 4.69 29.90 19.53
CA GLU A 27 4.71 30.05 20.99
C GLU A 27 3.34 30.39 21.57
N ASN A 28 2.54 31.23 20.92
CA ASN A 28 1.19 31.54 21.31
C ASN A 28 0.26 30.33 21.16
N LEU A 29 0.37 29.56 20.07
CA LEU A 29 -0.36 28.30 19.88
C LEU A 29 0.01 27.24 20.93
N LYS A 30 1.25 27.25 21.43
CA LYS A 30 1.64 26.37 22.54
C LYS A 30 1.06 26.79 23.90
N LYS A 31 0.79 28.07 24.11
CA LYS A 31 0.15 28.56 25.36
C LYS A 31 -1.33 28.24 25.43
N ASP A 32 -2.06 28.32 24.32
CA ASP A 32 -3.51 28.09 24.26
C ASP A 32 -3.84 26.67 23.73
N GLY A 33 -2.85 25.93 23.24
CA GLY A 33 -3.03 24.56 22.80
C GLY A 33 -3.27 23.62 23.97
N ILE A 34 -4.45 23.03 24.02
CA ILE A 34 -4.70 21.85 24.85
C ILE A 34 -3.73 20.77 24.35
N SER A 35 -2.78 20.37 25.18
CA SER A 35 -1.87 19.28 24.87
C SER A 35 -2.70 17.99 24.68
N ILE A 36 -3.02 17.69 23.42
CA ILE A 36 -3.71 16.45 23.04
C ILE A 36 -2.83 15.23 23.33
N LEU A 37 -1.51 15.42 23.35
CA LEU A 37 -0.53 14.45 23.83
C LEU A 37 -0.16 14.77 25.29
N GLN A 38 -1.12 14.66 26.20
CA GLN A 38 -0.72 14.31 27.55
C GLN A 38 -0.12 12.91 27.44
N SER A 39 1.20 12.83 27.44
CA SER A 39 1.86 11.62 27.87
C SER A 39 1.39 11.40 29.31
N LYS A 40 0.28 10.68 29.51
CA LYS A 40 0.12 9.92 30.72
C LYS A 40 1.44 9.17 30.78
N ASN A 41 2.26 9.47 31.77
CA ASN A 41 3.32 8.57 32.17
C ASN A 41 2.62 7.25 32.47
N LEU A 42 2.46 6.42 31.45
CA LEU A 42 2.14 5.02 31.59
C LEU A 42 3.33 4.52 32.39
N LYS A 43 3.21 4.54 33.71
CA LYS A 43 4.03 3.71 34.57
C LYS A 43 3.72 2.30 34.10
N PHE A 44 4.56 1.80 33.22
CA PHE A 44 4.58 0.37 32.97
C PHE A 44 4.90 -0.24 34.32
N ASP A 45 3.92 -0.85 34.92
CA ASP A 45 4.14 -1.65 36.12
C ASP A 45 4.97 -2.85 35.67
N HIS A 46 6.27 -2.76 35.91
CA HIS A 46 7.22 -3.83 35.61
C HIS A 46 7.02 -5.05 36.53
N SER A 47 5.99 -5.05 37.36
CA SER A 47 5.72 -6.16 38.30
C SER A 47 5.25 -7.43 37.59
N GLU A 48 4.72 -7.37 36.38
CA GLU A 48 4.47 -8.56 35.57
C GLU A 48 5.75 -8.93 34.79
N VAL A 49 6.67 -9.55 35.49
CA VAL A 49 7.76 -10.29 34.84
C VAL A 49 7.13 -11.48 34.12
N TYR A 50 6.77 -11.31 32.85
CA TYR A 50 6.42 -12.45 32.01
C TYR A 50 7.59 -13.41 32.02
N LYS A 51 7.39 -14.59 32.61
CA LYS A 51 8.41 -15.63 32.57
C LYS A 51 8.72 -15.92 31.11
N ILE A 52 9.98 -15.75 30.72
CA ILE A 52 10.44 -15.99 29.34
C ILE A 52 10.03 -17.37 28.83
N SER A 53 9.81 -18.34 29.74
CA SER A 53 9.25 -19.67 29.45
C SER A 53 7.82 -19.66 28.84
N GLN A 54 7.10 -18.55 28.88
CA GLN A 54 5.75 -18.41 28.27
C GLN A 54 5.78 -17.75 26.91
N LEU A 55 6.91 -17.28 26.43
CA LEU A 55 7.03 -16.80 25.06
C LEU A 55 6.99 -18.02 24.13
N ALA A 56 5.86 -18.21 23.46
CA ALA A 56 5.76 -19.19 22.40
C ALA A 56 6.74 -18.81 21.28
N THR A 57 7.85 -19.52 21.19
CA THR A 57 8.74 -19.41 20.05
C THR A 57 8.08 -20.12 18.88
N TYR A 58 7.71 -19.35 17.86
CA TYR A 58 7.21 -19.95 16.62
C TYR A 58 8.33 -20.79 15.97
N PRO A 59 8.03 -21.99 15.48
CA PRO A 59 9.01 -22.82 14.82
C PRO A 59 9.61 -22.08 13.60
N VAL A 60 10.89 -22.32 13.37
CA VAL A 60 11.55 -21.82 12.17
C VAL A 60 11.02 -22.56 10.95
N ILE A 61 10.61 -21.85 9.92
CA ILE A 61 10.09 -22.42 8.69
C ILE A 61 11.01 -22.15 7.51
N LYS A 62 11.15 -23.12 6.61
CA LYS A 62 11.77 -22.93 5.30
C LYS A 62 10.78 -22.23 4.39
N ASN A 63 11.06 -20.98 4.08
CA ASN A 63 10.23 -20.23 3.13
C ASN A 63 10.62 -20.55 1.69
N LYS A 64 9.67 -21.03 0.89
CA LYS A 64 9.84 -21.25 -0.54
C LYS A 64 9.22 -20.14 -1.40
N ASN A 65 8.18 -19.49 -0.87
CA ASN A 65 7.39 -18.54 -1.65
C ASN A 65 7.11 -17.26 -0.86
N TRP A 66 7.33 -16.11 -1.47
CA TRP A 66 6.96 -14.81 -0.97
C TRP A 66 5.77 -14.29 -1.79
N THR A 67 4.57 -14.60 -1.35
CA THR A 67 3.34 -14.50 -2.14
C THR A 67 2.61 -13.17 -2.03
N ASN A 68 3.07 -12.31 -1.12
CA ASN A 68 2.54 -10.99 -0.86
C ASN A 68 3.70 -10.10 -0.35
N PRO A 69 3.70 -8.79 -0.54
CA PRO A 69 4.76 -7.90 -0.06
C PRO A 69 5.07 -8.01 1.44
N ASN A 70 4.09 -8.45 2.24
CA ASN A 70 4.25 -8.72 3.67
C ASN A 70 4.37 -10.22 3.98
N PHE A 71 4.96 -11.01 3.08
CA PHE A 71 5.11 -12.46 3.14
C PHE A 71 3.84 -13.21 2.72
N ASN A 72 2.75 -13.04 3.43
CA ASN A 72 1.41 -13.47 3.04
C ASN A 72 0.35 -12.50 3.58
N SER A 73 -0.90 -12.65 3.15
CA SER A 73 -2.01 -11.76 3.55
C SER A 73 -2.57 -12.05 4.94
N SER A 74 -2.17 -13.15 5.57
CA SER A 74 -2.90 -13.71 6.72
C SER A 74 -2.10 -13.72 8.01
N THR A 75 -0.78 -13.68 7.95
CA THR A 75 0.07 -13.87 9.13
C THR A 75 1.17 -12.83 9.23
N PRO A 76 1.62 -12.49 10.45
CA PRO A 76 2.88 -11.78 10.63
C PRO A 76 4.01 -12.59 9.99
N ILE A 77 5.10 -11.93 9.64
CA ILE A 77 6.29 -12.60 9.11
C ILE A 77 6.73 -13.66 10.12
N PRO A 78 6.72 -14.95 9.75
CA PRO A 78 7.10 -16.02 10.67
C PRO A 78 8.63 -16.03 10.90
N ASN A 79 9.06 -16.91 11.80
CA ASN A 79 10.48 -17.22 11.97
C ASN A 79 10.99 -17.93 10.70
N ILE A 80 11.68 -17.20 9.83
CA ILE A 80 12.17 -17.74 8.55
C ILE A 80 13.60 -18.23 8.73
N GLU A 81 13.88 -19.46 8.27
CA GLU A 81 15.24 -19.96 8.15
C GLU A 81 15.98 -19.16 7.08
N LEU A 82 17.08 -18.51 7.48
CA LEU A 82 17.95 -17.79 6.57
C LEU A 82 19.27 -18.56 6.45
N ASP A 83 19.70 -18.80 5.21
CA ASP A 83 21.08 -19.23 4.96
C ASP A 83 21.99 -18.03 5.15
N ILE A 84 22.88 -18.10 6.15
CA ILE A 84 23.85 -17.03 6.45
C ILE A 84 25.00 -16.98 5.43
N ASN A 85 25.13 -17.97 4.58
CA ASN A 85 26.17 -18.03 3.55
C ASN A 85 25.68 -17.52 2.19
N PHE A 86 24.78 -16.56 2.16
CA PHE A 86 24.34 -15.98 0.89
C PHE A 86 25.42 -15.08 0.29
N SER A 87 25.59 -15.14 -1.02
CA SER A 87 26.42 -14.21 -1.79
C SER A 87 25.62 -13.69 -2.99
N ILE A 88 25.95 -12.48 -3.44
CA ILE A 88 25.41 -11.95 -4.68
C ILE A 88 26.10 -12.68 -5.82
N SER A 89 25.42 -13.66 -6.38
CA SER A 89 25.95 -14.48 -7.48
C SER A 89 25.76 -13.84 -8.86
N LYS A 90 24.75 -12.99 -9.02
CA LYS A 90 24.36 -12.44 -10.31
C LYS A 90 23.63 -11.12 -10.16
N THR A 91 23.93 -10.16 -11.02
CA THR A 91 23.16 -8.92 -11.20
C THR A 91 22.75 -8.79 -12.66
N ASN A 92 21.56 -8.31 -12.93
CA ASN A 92 21.09 -8.07 -14.28
C ASN A 92 20.29 -6.77 -14.34
N ASN A 93 20.54 -5.95 -15.37
CA ASN A 93 19.85 -4.69 -15.60
C ASN A 93 18.72 -4.90 -16.62
N PHE A 94 17.55 -5.33 -16.14
CA PHE A 94 16.34 -5.44 -16.98
C PHE A 94 15.70 -4.09 -17.30
N PHE A 95 16.08 -3.04 -16.59
CA PHE A 95 15.42 -1.73 -16.65
C PHE A 95 16.37 -0.65 -17.11
N LYS A 96 15.83 0.28 -17.88
CA LYS A 96 16.42 1.60 -18.03
C LYS A 96 16.12 2.40 -16.76
N ASP A 97 17.06 3.22 -16.32
CA ASP A 97 16.88 4.12 -15.19
C ASP A 97 15.58 4.92 -15.36
N VAL A 98 14.66 4.72 -14.40
CA VAL A 98 13.43 5.48 -14.34
C VAL A 98 13.66 6.65 -13.39
N LYS A 99 13.61 7.86 -13.92
CA LYS A 99 13.94 9.11 -13.21
C LYS A 99 13.02 9.44 -12.02
N ASN A 100 11.86 8.79 -11.90
CA ASN A 100 10.82 9.13 -10.92
C ASN A 100 10.29 7.89 -10.20
N ASN A 101 10.95 7.46 -9.15
CA ASN A 101 10.48 6.38 -8.26
C ASN A 101 9.63 6.96 -7.13
N PHE A 102 8.36 7.27 -7.37
CA PHE A 102 7.45 7.79 -6.34
C PHE A 102 7.00 6.72 -5.35
N TYR A 103 6.93 5.46 -5.76
CA TYR A 103 6.40 4.37 -4.95
C TYR A 103 7.37 3.19 -4.87
N ARG A 104 7.37 2.54 -3.71
CA ARG A 104 8.11 1.30 -3.51
C ARG A 104 7.50 0.20 -4.39
N LYS A 105 8.33 -0.48 -5.16
CA LYS A 105 7.92 -1.63 -5.98
C LYS A 105 7.72 -2.85 -5.09
N GLU A 106 6.66 -3.59 -5.36
CA GLU A 106 6.40 -4.87 -4.73
C GLU A 106 7.02 -5.97 -5.59
N ILE A 107 7.72 -6.88 -4.92
CA ILE A 107 8.38 -8.02 -5.55
C ILE A 107 7.85 -9.28 -4.88
N LEU A 108 7.42 -10.24 -5.68
CA LEU A 108 7.05 -11.57 -5.23
C LEU A 108 8.10 -12.58 -5.66
N SER A 109 8.28 -13.62 -4.86
CA SER A 109 9.09 -14.78 -5.21
C SER A 109 8.24 -16.03 -5.08
N ILE A 110 8.00 -16.71 -6.20
CA ILE A 110 7.06 -17.83 -6.30
C ILE A 110 7.68 -18.92 -7.13
N ASP A 111 7.84 -20.11 -6.55
CA ASP A 111 8.35 -21.30 -7.23
C ASP A 111 9.63 -20.99 -8.03
N LYS A 112 10.59 -20.30 -7.37
CA LYS A 112 11.87 -19.85 -7.95
C LYS A 112 11.76 -18.76 -9.02
N ASN A 113 10.56 -18.24 -9.28
CA ASN A 113 10.36 -17.09 -10.16
C ASN A 113 10.25 -15.80 -9.37
N THR A 114 10.84 -14.75 -9.89
CA THR A 114 10.69 -13.37 -9.38
C THR A 114 9.69 -12.62 -10.23
N ILE A 115 8.70 -12.00 -9.59
CA ILE A 115 7.60 -11.33 -10.25
C ILE A 115 7.51 -9.90 -9.72
N PHE A 116 7.42 -8.94 -10.60
CA PHE A 116 7.27 -7.51 -10.26
C PHE A 116 6.70 -6.71 -11.43
N VAL A 117 6.25 -5.49 -11.15
CA VAL A 117 5.78 -4.53 -12.15
C VAL A 117 6.68 -3.30 -12.13
N ASP A 118 7.07 -2.82 -13.31
CA ASP A 118 7.88 -1.61 -13.45
C ASP A 118 7.03 -0.32 -13.46
N ASP A 119 7.71 0.83 -13.46
CA ASP A 119 7.04 2.15 -13.49
C ASP A 119 6.36 2.46 -14.82
N GLN A 120 6.62 1.66 -15.84
CA GLN A 120 5.96 1.76 -17.13
C GLN A 120 4.76 0.81 -17.25
N SER A 121 4.28 0.24 -16.13
CA SER A 121 3.14 -0.68 -16.13
C SER A 121 3.41 -1.99 -16.87
N THR A 122 4.63 -2.50 -16.79
CA THR A 122 5.00 -3.78 -17.38
C THR A 122 5.25 -4.80 -16.29
N LEU A 123 4.50 -5.89 -16.32
CA LEU A 123 4.73 -7.07 -15.51
C LEU A 123 5.88 -7.87 -16.08
N PHE A 124 6.81 -8.29 -15.22
CA PHE A 124 7.92 -9.18 -15.55
C PHE A 124 7.83 -10.43 -14.70
N VAL A 125 8.07 -11.56 -15.34
CA VAL A 125 8.25 -12.88 -14.70
C VAL A 125 9.63 -13.39 -15.10
N ILE A 126 10.51 -13.59 -14.13
CA ILE A 126 11.90 -13.93 -14.31
C ILE A 126 12.21 -15.19 -13.51
N ASN A 127 12.92 -16.16 -14.08
CA ASN A 127 13.31 -17.37 -13.36
C ASN A 127 14.57 -17.18 -12.49
N GLU A 128 14.96 -18.22 -11.75
CA GLU A 128 16.16 -18.23 -10.89
C GLU A 128 17.47 -17.98 -11.64
N ASP A 129 17.55 -18.28 -12.95
CA ASP A 129 18.70 -17.99 -13.80
C ASP A 129 18.70 -16.56 -14.37
N PHE A 130 17.80 -15.71 -13.91
CA PHE A 130 17.57 -14.36 -14.44
C PHE A 130 17.17 -14.32 -15.91
N LYS A 131 16.52 -15.37 -16.41
CA LYS A 131 15.94 -15.37 -17.74
C LYS A 131 14.51 -14.86 -17.68
N LEU A 132 14.16 -13.98 -18.60
CA LEU A 132 12.80 -13.49 -18.77
C LEU A 132 11.92 -14.61 -19.29
N LEU A 133 10.92 -15.03 -18.50
CA LEU A 133 9.90 -15.99 -18.90
C LEU A 133 8.74 -15.33 -19.60
N ASN A 134 8.29 -14.19 -19.05
CA ASN A 134 7.18 -13.44 -19.62
C ASN A 134 7.30 -11.94 -19.33
N ARG A 135 6.74 -11.16 -20.25
CA ARG A 135 6.56 -9.71 -20.13
C ARG A 135 5.17 -9.32 -20.62
N PHE A 136 4.40 -8.70 -19.75
CA PHE A 136 3.03 -8.29 -20.07
C PHE A 136 2.79 -6.80 -19.75
N LYS A 137 2.25 -6.04 -20.70
CA LYS A 137 1.91 -4.64 -20.53
C LYS A 137 0.52 -4.52 -19.92
N ILE A 138 0.42 -4.02 -18.68
CA ILE A 138 -0.86 -3.88 -17.96
C ILE A 138 -1.68 -2.72 -18.55
N HIS A 139 -1.01 -1.56 -18.78
CA HIS A 139 -1.63 -0.37 -19.35
C HIS A 139 -0.82 0.16 -20.52
N ASN A 140 -1.48 0.58 -21.59
CA ASN A 140 -0.89 1.29 -22.71
C ASN A 140 -0.87 2.80 -22.42
N LEU A 141 0.01 3.23 -21.53
CA LEU A 141 0.17 4.63 -21.16
C LEU A 141 1.11 5.36 -22.12
N ASP A 142 0.87 6.64 -22.30
CA ASP A 142 1.79 7.51 -23.03
C ASP A 142 3.14 7.59 -22.29
N LYS A 143 4.21 7.15 -22.95
CA LYS A 143 5.57 7.12 -22.37
C LYS A 143 6.11 8.50 -22.02
N ASN A 144 5.59 9.55 -22.63
CA ASN A 144 6.03 10.93 -22.42
C ASN A 144 5.37 11.58 -21.19
N LYS A 145 4.30 10.97 -20.68
CA LYS A 145 3.62 11.39 -19.45
C LYS A 145 4.10 10.51 -18.31
N GLY A 146 4.88 11.07 -17.39
CA GLY A 146 5.29 10.37 -16.17
C GLY A 146 4.11 10.21 -15.22
N TYR A 147 3.48 9.04 -15.21
CA TYR A 147 2.45 8.70 -14.23
C TYR A 147 3.10 8.10 -12.98
N PRO A 148 2.82 8.61 -11.79
CA PRO A 148 3.26 7.98 -10.54
C PRO A 148 2.45 6.72 -10.27
N LEU A 149 2.81 5.61 -10.94
CA LEU A 149 2.11 4.34 -10.82
C LEU A 149 2.49 3.61 -9.55
N LYS A 150 1.47 3.12 -8.85
CA LYS A 150 1.60 2.22 -7.71
C LYS A 150 0.83 0.95 -8.00
N PHE A 151 1.51 -0.19 -7.87
CA PHE A 151 0.90 -1.51 -8.00
C PHE A 151 0.91 -2.21 -6.66
N SER A 152 -0.11 -3.01 -6.41
CA SER A 152 -0.13 -3.98 -5.34
C SER A 152 -0.32 -5.38 -5.91
N LEU A 153 0.49 -6.30 -5.43
CA LEU A 153 0.58 -7.66 -5.95
C LEU A 153 0.19 -8.66 -4.85
N ALA A 154 -0.54 -9.69 -5.23
CA ALA A 154 -0.79 -10.85 -4.38
C ALA A 154 -0.91 -12.11 -5.26
N TRP A 155 -0.48 -13.26 -4.73
CA TRP A 155 -0.51 -14.52 -5.45
C TRP A 155 -1.26 -15.58 -4.67
N LYS A 156 -2.03 -16.39 -5.39
CA LYS A 156 -2.69 -17.58 -4.87
C LYS A 156 -3.02 -18.56 -6.02
N ASN A 157 -2.69 -19.84 -5.84
CA ASN A 157 -3.07 -20.92 -6.78
C ASN A 157 -2.69 -20.63 -8.25
N ASN A 158 -1.44 -20.23 -8.51
CA ASN A 158 -0.91 -19.86 -9.82
C ASN A 158 -1.58 -18.65 -10.49
N ILE A 159 -2.41 -17.93 -9.77
CA ILE A 159 -3.03 -16.69 -10.23
C ILE A 159 -2.36 -15.52 -9.52
N LEU A 160 -1.87 -14.57 -10.29
CA LEU A 160 -1.37 -13.30 -9.80
C LEU A 160 -2.48 -12.27 -9.86
N PHE A 161 -2.76 -11.64 -8.74
CA PHE A 161 -3.69 -10.53 -8.64
C PHE A 161 -2.91 -9.22 -8.57
N ILE A 162 -3.34 -8.26 -9.35
CA ILE A 162 -2.70 -6.95 -9.47
C ILE A 162 -3.78 -5.88 -9.31
N SER A 163 -3.55 -4.93 -8.44
CA SER A 163 -4.33 -3.68 -8.37
C SER A 163 -3.42 -2.47 -8.51
N ASP A 164 -3.98 -1.34 -8.93
CA ASP A 164 -3.22 -0.12 -9.13
C ASP A 164 -3.97 1.15 -8.75
N ASN A 165 -3.23 2.25 -8.71
CA ASN A 165 -3.76 3.57 -8.41
C ASN A 165 -4.44 4.28 -9.59
N LEU A 166 -4.64 3.59 -10.72
CA LEU A 166 -5.55 4.04 -11.79
C LEU A 166 -6.95 3.46 -11.62
N GLY A 167 -7.14 2.53 -10.66
CA GLY A 167 -8.42 1.90 -10.36
C GLY A 167 -8.64 0.57 -11.07
N SER A 168 -7.59 -0.02 -11.62
CA SER A 168 -7.67 -1.36 -12.20
C SER A 168 -7.38 -2.43 -11.16
N ILE A 169 -8.11 -3.54 -11.25
CA ILE A 169 -7.82 -4.80 -10.59
C ILE A 169 -7.96 -5.93 -11.59
N LEU A 170 -7.00 -6.84 -11.62
CA LEU A 170 -6.99 -7.95 -12.57
C LEU A 170 -6.43 -9.23 -11.96
N ALA A 171 -6.82 -10.36 -12.53
CA ALA A 171 -6.24 -11.67 -12.30
C ALA A 171 -5.49 -12.13 -13.55
N TYR A 172 -4.26 -12.58 -13.34
CA TYR A 172 -3.35 -13.02 -14.38
C TYR A 172 -2.87 -14.44 -14.11
N ASP A 173 -3.10 -15.33 -15.07
CA ASP A 173 -2.67 -16.73 -15.01
C ASP A 173 -1.17 -16.82 -15.30
N LEU A 174 -0.40 -17.33 -14.36
CA LEU A 174 1.06 -17.49 -14.51
C LEU A 174 1.45 -18.74 -15.31
N ASN A 175 0.55 -19.70 -15.51
CA ASN A 175 0.84 -20.88 -16.33
C ASN A 175 0.66 -20.58 -17.82
N PHE A 176 -0.42 -19.87 -18.16
CA PHE A 176 -0.77 -19.56 -19.54
C PHE A 176 -0.40 -18.13 -19.94
N PHE A 177 0.10 -17.31 -19.02
CA PHE A 177 0.50 -15.94 -19.24
C PHE A 177 -0.59 -15.07 -19.88
N LYS A 178 -1.81 -15.15 -19.35
CA LYS A 178 -2.97 -14.41 -19.85
C LYS A 178 -3.83 -13.84 -18.74
N ILE A 179 -4.57 -12.76 -19.06
CA ILE A 179 -5.58 -12.22 -18.16
C ILE A 179 -6.74 -13.21 -18.08
N ILE A 180 -7.16 -13.54 -16.85
CA ILE A 180 -8.38 -14.29 -16.55
C ILE A 180 -9.56 -13.34 -16.55
N TRP A 181 -9.45 -12.26 -15.77
CA TRP A 181 -10.45 -11.19 -15.72
C TRP A 181 -9.80 -9.86 -15.34
N ARG A 182 -10.48 -8.76 -15.65
CA ARG A 182 -10.08 -7.40 -15.32
C ARG A 182 -11.29 -6.54 -15.02
N ASN A 183 -11.19 -5.68 -14.00
CA ASN A 183 -12.16 -4.62 -13.71
C ASN A 183 -11.42 -3.28 -13.62
N ASP A 184 -12.05 -2.25 -14.16
CA ASP A 184 -11.57 -0.87 -14.11
C ASP A 184 -12.67 -0.02 -13.44
N LEU A 185 -12.41 0.45 -12.21
CA LEU A 185 -13.40 1.18 -11.40
C LEU A 185 -13.20 2.70 -11.44
N GLU A 186 -12.20 3.17 -12.16
CA GLU A 186 -11.86 4.60 -12.30
C GLU A 186 -11.62 5.33 -10.96
N VAL A 187 -11.43 4.58 -9.86
CA VAL A 187 -11.15 5.11 -8.51
C VAL A 187 -9.83 4.54 -8.03
N PRO A 188 -8.82 5.36 -7.70
CA PRO A 188 -7.50 4.87 -7.31
C PRO A 188 -7.55 3.85 -6.17
N PHE A 189 -6.97 2.67 -6.35
CA PHE A 189 -6.73 1.73 -5.27
C PHE A 189 -5.40 2.07 -4.58
N LEU A 190 -5.43 2.18 -3.25
CA LEU A 190 -4.26 2.56 -2.47
C LEU A 190 -3.83 1.51 -1.45
N SER A 191 -4.70 0.55 -1.13
CA SER A 191 -4.37 -0.54 -0.19
C SER A 191 -3.47 -1.61 -0.83
N ASN A 192 -2.89 -2.45 0.01
CA ASN A 192 -2.46 -3.77 -0.43
C ASN A 192 -3.68 -4.64 -0.78
N LEU A 193 -3.45 -5.68 -1.58
CA LEU A 193 -4.43 -6.74 -1.80
C LEU A 193 -4.44 -7.71 -0.60
N ALA A 194 -5.63 -8.04 -0.11
CA ALA A 194 -5.83 -9.10 0.86
C ALA A 194 -6.70 -10.21 0.23
N LEU A 195 -6.34 -11.45 0.47
CA LEU A 195 -6.97 -12.62 -0.14
C LEU A 195 -7.60 -13.50 0.92
N SER A 196 -8.82 -13.98 0.63
CA SER A 196 -9.44 -15.11 1.32
C SER A 196 -9.45 -16.35 0.41
N GLU A 197 -10.19 -17.38 0.78
CA GLU A 197 -10.39 -18.54 -0.10
C GLU A 197 -11.20 -18.19 -1.36
N LYS A 198 -12.18 -17.32 -1.23
CA LYS A 198 -13.15 -17.02 -2.29
C LYS A 198 -13.10 -15.59 -2.80
N SER A 199 -12.45 -14.69 -2.06
CA SER A 199 -12.56 -13.26 -2.36
C SER A 199 -11.23 -12.53 -2.27
N ILE A 200 -11.16 -11.44 -3.04
CA ILE A 200 -10.08 -10.45 -3.01
C ILE A 200 -10.63 -9.17 -2.42
N PHE A 201 -9.86 -8.54 -1.56
CA PHE A 201 -10.20 -7.27 -0.94
C PHE A 201 -9.21 -6.20 -1.31
N VAL A 202 -9.73 -5.02 -1.64
CA VAL A 202 -8.95 -3.83 -1.96
C VAL A 202 -9.70 -2.59 -1.49
N SER A 203 -8.99 -1.54 -1.12
CA SER A 203 -9.58 -0.25 -0.73
C SER A 203 -9.14 0.86 -1.67
N ASN A 204 -10.08 1.75 -1.97
CA ASN A 204 -9.80 2.94 -2.77
C ASN A 204 -9.32 4.13 -1.90
N SER A 205 -8.99 5.24 -2.55
CA SER A 205 -8.54 6.48 -1.91
C SER A 205 -9.59 7.14 -1.01
N ASN A 206 -10.87 6.78 -1.16
CA ASN A 206 -11.97 7.32 -0.35
C ASN A 206 -12.26 6.44 0.88
N GLY A 207 -11.48 5.38 1.12
CA GLY A 207 -11.68 4.46 2.23
C GLY A 207 -12.79 3.44 2.01
N LYS A 208 -13.34 3.34 0.80
CA LYS A 208 -14.30 2.30 0.46
C LYS A 208 -13.57 1.00 0.18
N VAL A 209 -13.96 -0.05 0.88
CA VAL A 209 -13.44 -1.41 0.71
C VAL A 209 -14.32 -2.16 -0.27
N TYR A 210 -13.71 -2.88 -1.19
CA TYR A 210 -14.38 -3.71 -2.19
C TYR A 210 -13.99 -5.17 -1.98
N SER A 211 -14.95 -6.05 -2.20
CA SER A 211 -14.78 -7.50 -2.27
C SER A 211 -15.10 -7.97 -3.67
N PHE A 212 -14.19 -8.71 -4.27
CA PHE A 212 -14.39 -9.34 -5.58
C PHE A 212 -14.27 -10.86 -5.45
N ASP A 213 -15.07 -11.59 -6.21
CA ASP A 213 -14.91 -13.02 -6.36
C ASP A 213 -13.57 -13.34 -7.02
N ILE A 214 -12.82 -14.26 -6.43
CA ILE A 214 -11.44 -14.54 -6.83
C ILE A 214 -11.34 -15.17 -8.22
N LEU A 215 -12.35 -15.91 -8.67
CA LEU A 215 -12.34 -16.63 -9.94
C LEU A 215 -12.90 -15.80 -11.09
N THR A 216 -13.96 -15.05 -10.83
CA THR A 216 -14.71 -14.34 -11.87
C THR A 216 -14.45 -12.84 -11.92
N GLY A 217 -13.87 -12.27 -10.86
CA GLY A 217 -13.69 -10.83 -10.71
C GLY A 217 -15.00 -10.08 -10.44
N LYS A 218 -16.14 -10.75 -10.31
CA LYS A 218 -17.41 -10.09 -10.00
C LYS A 218 -17.34 -9.44 -8.62
N GLN A 219 -17.79 -8.19 -8.50
CA GLN A 219 -17.89 -7.54 -7.20
C GLN A 219 -18.98 -8.21 -6.37
N ASN A 220 -18.60 -8.71 -5.17
CA ASN A 220 -19.53 -9.30 -4.21
C ASN A 220 -20.23 -8.21 -3.41
N TRP A 221 -19.44 -7.34 -2.79
CA TRP A 221 -19.94 -6.23 -1.96
C TRP A 221 -18.92 -5.09 -1.90
N SER A 222 -19.35 -3.97 -1.35
CA SER A 222 -18.48 -2.89 -0.95
C SER A 222 -18.92 -2.32 0.41
N PHE A 223 -17.95 -1.83 1.19
CA PHE A 223 -18.16 -1.30 2.53
C PHE A 223 -17.53 0.10 2.63
N GLU A 224 -18.30 1.07 3.13
CA GLU A 224 -17.80 2.42 3.36
C GLU A 224 -17.41 2.59 4.83
N THR A 225 -16.17 3.03 5.06
CA THR A 225 -15.62 3.20 6.41
C THR A 225 -16.14 4.44 7.15
N GLY A 226 -17.07 5.16 6.54
CA GLY A 226 -17.64 6.43 7.00
C GLY A 226 -17.14 7.62 6.19
N THR A 227 -17.82 8.76 6.33
CA THR A 227 -17.46 9.99 5.64
C THR A 227 -16.14 10.53 6.17
N GLN A 228 -15.12 10.48 5.35
CA GLN A 228 -13.84 11.10 5.65
C GLN A 228 -13.84 12.51 5.05
N THR A 229 -13.74 13.50 5.88
CA THR A 229 -13.57 14.91 5.47
C THR A 229 -12.21 15.17 4.83
N ALA A 230 -11.22 14.34 5.14
CA ALA A 230 -9.88 14.41 4.57
C ALA A 230 -9.55 13.15 3.78
N LYS A 231 -8.97 13.31 2.59
CA LYS A 231 -8.46 12.20 1.78
C LYS A 231 -7.00 11.96 2.13
N SER A 232 -6.65 10.73 2.43
CA SER A 232 -5.25 10.34 2.62
C SER A 232 -4.68 9.74 1.34
N HIS A 233 -3.42 10.07 1.08
CA HIS A 233 -2.63 9.46 0.00
C HIS A 233 -1.84 8.23 0.46
N LYS A 234 -1.93 7.89 1.76
CA LYS A 234 -1.24 6.72 2.29
C LYS A 234 -2.02 5.44 2.03
N ALA A 235 -1.31 4.34 2.02
CA ALA A 235 -1.91 3.05 1.75
C ALA A 235 -2.64 2.52 2.98
N TYR A 236 -3.90 2.14 2.81
CA TYR A 236 -4.61 1.31 3.77
C TYR A 236 -3.91 -0.05 3.88
N ARG A 237 -3.86 -0.60 5.09
CA ARG A 237 -3.34 -1.95 5.32
C ARG A 237 -4.49 -2.90 5.59
N MET A 238 -4.49 -4.01 4.87
CA MET A 238 -5.54 -5.02 4.92
C MET A 238 -4.93 -6.39 5.17
N SER A 239 -5.62 -7.20 5.97
CA SER A 239 -5.23 -8.59 6.24
C SER A 239 -6.48 -9.43 6.48
N VAL A 240 -6.44 -10.68 6.03
CA VAL A 240 -7.47 -11.68 6.30
C VAL A 240 -6.93 -12.70 7.28
N VAL A 241 -7.57 -12.84 8.43
CA VAL A 241 -7.20 -13.79 9.48
C VAL A 241 -8.46 -14.46 10.01
N ASN A 242 -8.49 -15.79 10.07
CA ASN A 242 -9.60 -16.55 10.63
C ASN A 242 -10.97 -16.10 10.12
N ASN A 243 -11.09 -15.97 8.80
CA ASN A 243 -12.31 -15.52 8.11
C ASN A 243 -12.81 -14.13 8.52
N LYS A 244 -11.90 -13.27 8.97
CA LYS A 244 -12.14 -11.87 9.29
C LYS A 244 -11.25 -10.98 8.46
N LEU A 245 -11.80 -9.93 7.89
CA LEU A 245 -11.04 -8.87 7.23
C LEU A 245 -10.74 -7.78 8.24
N LEU A 246 -9.46 -7.56 8.48
CA LEU A 246 -8.95 -6.45 9.27
C LEU A 246 -8.35 -5.41 8.34
N PHE A 247 -8.68 -4.15 8.53
CA PHE A 247 -8.04 -3.07 7.79
C PHE A 247 -7.91 -1.82 8.65
N SER A 248 -6.83 -1.08 8.40
CA SER A 248 -6.54 0.18 9.06
C SER A 248 -6.50 1.33 8.07
N ASN A 249 -6.91 2.51 8.52
CA ASN A 249 -6.73 3.75 7.77
C ASN A 249 -5.65 4.63 8.40
N ASP A 250 -5.31 5.72 7.73
CA ASP A 250 -4.27 6.65 8.20
C ASP A 250 -4.68 7.53 9.38
N PHE A 251 -5.97 7.52 9.73
CA PHE A 251 -6.51 8.25 10.87
C PHE A 251 -6.51 7.43 12.16
N GLY A 252 -5.83 6.29 12.14
CA GLY A 252 -5.72 5.39 13.28
C GLY A 252 -6.94 4.50 13.50
N LYS A 253 -7.92 4.53 12.60
CA LYS A 253 -9.10 3.67 12.69
C LYS A 253 -8.78 2.26 12.20
N ILE A 254 -9.08 1.27 13.01
CA ILE A 254 -9.00 -0.13 12.67
C ILE A 254 -10.41 -0.70 12.61
N THR A 255 -10.71 -1.46 11.58
CA THR A 255 -12.04 -2.03 11.34
C THR A 255 -11.93 -3.53 11.09
N CYS A 256 -12.87 -4.29 11.65
CA CYS A 256 -12.97 -5.73 11.48
C CYS A 256 -14.33 -6.12 10.90
N ILE A 257 -14.32 -6.88 9.81
CA ILE A 257 -15.51 -7.42 9.14
C ILE A 257 -15.47 -8.95 9.23
N ASP A 258 -16.59 -9.57 9.60
CA ASP A 258 -16.79 -11.02 9.48
C ASP A 258 -17.11 -11.36 8.03
N LEU A 259 -16.27 -12.19 7.41
CA LEU A 259 -16.40 -12.54 5.99
C LEU A 259 -17.46 -13.62 5.71
N ALA A 260 -17.85 -14.41 6.74
CA ALA A 260 -18.89 -15.39 6.58
C ALA A 260 -20.28 -14.77 6.64
N LYS A 261 -20.45 -13.78 7.51
CA LYS A 261 -21.72 -13.08 7.74
C LYS A 261 -21.83 -11.79 6.95
N GLU A 262 -20.71 -11.30 6.38
CA GLU A 262 -20.59 -10.02 5.68
C GLU A 262 -21.04 -8.82 6.53
N VAL A 263 -20.71 -8.85 7.84
CA VAL A 263 -21.10 -7.80 8.79
C VAL A 263 -19.89 -7.17 9.46
N LEU A 264 -20.03 -5.89 9.79
CA LEU A 264 -19.09 -5.17 10.65
C LEU A 264 -19.15 -5.75 12.06
N LEU A 265 -18.01 -6.23 12.58
CA LEU A 265 -17.92 -6.69 13.96
C LEU A 265 -17.61 -5.55 14.92
N TRP A 266 -16.59 -4.78 14.61
CA TRP A 266 -16.18 -3.62 15.40
C TRP A 266 -15.32 -2.65 14.59
N SER A 267 -15.20 -1.45 15.10
CA SER A 267 -14.34 -0.40 14.55
C SER A 267 -13.86 0.51 15.67
N HIS A 268 -12.57 0.75 15.74
CA HIS A 268 -11.88 1.59 16.71
C HIS A 268 -11.04 2.64 16.02
#